data_85533dee0e187708226df4a44961705b
#
_entry.id   85533dee0e187708226df4a44961705b
#
_cell.length_a   1.000
_cell.length_b   1.000
_cell.length_c   1.000
_cell.angle_alpha   90.00
_cell.angle_beta   90.00
_cell.angle_gamma   90.00
#
_symmetry.space_group_name_H-M   'P 1'
#
loop_
_entity.id
_entity.type
_entity.pdbx_description
1 polymer ?
#
loop_
_entity_poly.entity_id
_entity_poly.type
_entity_poly.pdbx_seq_one_letter_code
_entity_poly.pdbx_strand_id
1 'polypeptide(L)'
;NFKDSISNVNFATQTAPVIKEAMGKDFIEYGTEDYKNLYPQFLIDLFYNSSTHAAIVNATADMIAGESITVEETDNLDAYVKLKRFLAQANSKGESLHSIIKKISFDFKLQGAYALNVVWSKDRTEVSDIYHVPVERIRMGKPDAMGRVTEYHISSDWSNVRQNKPQIVPAFNVNDRTNPNAIIYDGMYSPNMQLYKVPDYVAACNWCLIDQKIAEYHLANIENGFSASMFINFSNGVPSSEERRQVENSIARKFEGSGNAGKTVITFSDDKNRTPEIVPIS
;
A
#
# COMPACT_ATOMS: atom_id res chain seq x y z
N ASN A 1 2.21 -46.94 5.98
CA ASN A 1 1.68 -45.83 6.77
C ASN A 1 1.43 -44.63 5.87
N PHE A 2 0.16 -44.47 5.48
CA PHE A 2 -0.29 -43.43 4.55
C PHE A 2 -0.41 -42.02 5.21
N LYS A 3 0.08 -41.85 6.43
CA LYS A 3 -0.11 -40.64 7.25
C LYS A 3 0.95 -39.54 7.02
N ASP A 4 2.04 -39.82 6.31
CA ASP A 4 3.18 -38.88 6.24
C ASP A 4 3.32 -38.12 4.91
N SER A 5 2.32 -38.22 4.00
CA SER A 5 2.40 -37.57 2.68
C SER A 5 1.42 -36.45 2.42
N ILE A 6 0.61 -36.06 3.40
CA ILE A 6 -0.25 -34.89 3.29
C ILE A 6 0.41 -33.73 4.04
N SER A 7 1.20 -32.93 3.35
CA SER A 7 1.59 -31.63 3.85
C SER A 7 0.36 -30.71 3.83
N ASN A 8 -0.21 -30.45 4.99
CA ASN A 8 -1.16 -29.38 5.14
C ASN A 8 -0.42 -28.05 4.85
N VAL A 9 -0.65 -27.49 3.69
CA VAL A 9 -0.29 -26.11 3.43
C VAL A 9 -1.27 -25.26 4.22
N ASN A 10 -0.88 -24.85 5.40
CA ASN A 10 -1.58 -23.81 6.13
C ASN A 10 -1.39 -22.50 5.35
N PHE A 11 -2.40 -22.11 4.60
CA PHE A 11 -2.50 -20.73 4.15
C PHE A 11 -2.68 -19.88 5.42
N ALA A 12 -1.62 -19.20 5.83
CA ALA A 12 -1.75 -18.16 6.85
C ALA A 12 -2.80 -17.16 6.33
N THR A 13 -3.92 -17.08 7.02
CA THR A 13 -5.01 -16.16 6.63
C THR A 13 -4.50 -14.76 6.92
N GLN A 14 -4.06 -14.07 5.89
CA GLN A 14 -3.66 -12.68 6.01
C GLN A 14 -4.95 -11.87 6.20
N THR A 15 -5.17 -11.39 7.41
CA THR A 15 -6.28 -10.49 7.74
C THR A 15 -5.79 -9.06 7.75
N ALA A 16 -6.69 -8.11 7.46
CA ALA A 16 -6.36 -6.70 7.60
C ALA A 16 -5.89 -6.40 9.02
N PRO A 17 -4.79 -5.66 9.17
CA PRO A 17 -4.20 -5.39 10.47
C PRO A 17 -5.12 -4.50 11.34
N VAL A 18 -5.14 -4.77 12.64
CA VAL A 18 -5.80 -3.90 13.62
C VAL A 18 -4.90 -2.70 13.89
N ILE A 19 -5.42 -1.52 13.60
CA ILE A 19 -4.68 -0.26 13.69
C ILE A 19 -4.55 0.19 15.14
N LYS A 20 -3.36 0.62 15.53
CA LYS A 20 -3.07 1.17 16.86
C LYS A 20 -2.16 2.40 16.75
N GLU A 21 -2.42 3.36 17.62
CA GLU A 21 -1.53 4.47 17.91
C GLU A 21 -0.70 4.08 19.14
N ALA A 22 0.62 3.98 19.00
CA ALA A 22 1.50 3.57 20.08
C ALA A 22 2.48 4.68 20.43
N MET A 23 2.67 4.91 21.73
CA MET A 23 3.60 5.92 22.23
C MET A 23 5.04 5.47 21.95
N GLY A 24 5.66 6.03 20.95
CA GLY A 24 7.08 5.84 20.65
C GLY A 24 8.00 6.69 21.53
N LYS A 25 9.31 6.61 21.30
CA LYS A 25 10.30 7.38 22.04
C LYS A 25 10.17 8.88 21.77
N ASP A 26 10.07 9.26 20.51
CA ASP A 26 10.10 10.68 20.09
C ASP A 26 8.82 11.11 19.36
N PHE A 27 8.06 10.18 18.80
CA PHE A 27 6.83 10.40 18.03
C PHE A 27 5.81 9.30 18.35
N ILE A 28 4.59 9.46 17.88
CA ILE A 28 3.54 8.44 17.97
C ILE A 28 3.64 7.50 16.77
N GLU A 29 3.83 6.22 17.05
CA GLU A 29 3.87 5.18 16.01
C GLU A 29 2.46 4.91 15.49
N TYR A 30 2.38 4.68 14.18
CA TYR A 30 1.12 4.41 13.47
C TYR A 30 1.20 3.07 12.77
N GLY A 31 0.62 2.05 13.36
CA GLY A 31 0.75 0.71 12.83
C GLY A 31 0.00 -0.34 13.62
N THR A 32 0.51 -1.56 13.55
CA THR A 32 -0.01 -2.76 14.20
C THR A 32 1.15 -3.55 14.79
N GLU A 33 0.87 -4.68 15.45
CA GLU A 33 1.93 -5.58 15.91
C GLU A 33 2.82 -6.07 14.78
N ASP A 34 2.23 -6.37 13.60
CA ASP A 34 2.96 -6.87 12.44
C ASP A 34 3.60 -5.75 11.60
N TYR A 35 2.89 -4.65 11.40
CA TYR A 35 3.35 -3.52 10.59
C TYR A 35 4.02 -2.42 11.40
N LYS A 36 4.10 -2.52 12.74
CA LYS A 36 4.69 -1.52 13.66
C LYS A 36 4.71 -0.12 13.00
N ASN A 37 4.87 0.85 13.14
CA ASN A 37 4.89 2.16 12.47
C ASN A 37 4.74 2.21 10.90
N LEU A 38 4.22 1.15 10.24
CA LEU A 38 4.16 1.03 8.78
C LEU A 38 2.75 0.84 8.21
N TYR A 39 1.70 1.23 8.94
CA TYR A 39 0.33 1.13 8.44
C TYR A 39 0.08 1.92 7.12
N PRO A 40 0.62 3.15 6.93
CA PRO A 40 0.51 3.83 5.65
C PRO A 40 1.10 3.04 4.46
N GLN A 41 2.20 2.34 4.67
CA GLN A 41 2.82 1.49 3.64
C GLN A 41 1.92 0.31 3.28
N PHE A 42 1.26 -0.30 4.27
CA PHE A 42 0.27 -1.35 4.02
C PHE A 42 -0.87 -0.85 3.11
N LEU A 43 -1.39 0.37 3.31
CA LEU A 43 -2.42 0.95 2.44
C LEU A 43 -1.91 1.19 1.01
N ILE A 44 -0.65 1.61 0.87
CA ILE A 44 0.00 1.77 -0.44
C ILE A 44 0.17 0.42 -1.14
N ASP A 45 0.56 -0.62 -0.39
CA ASP A 45 0.69 -1.98 -0.94
C ASP A 45 -0.66 -2.51 -1.43
N LEU A 46 -1.75 -2.29 -0.68
CA LEU A 46 -3.10 -2.62 -1.14
C LEU A 46 -3.46 -1.91 -2.45
N PHE A 47 -3.11 -0.63 -2.56
CA PHE A 47 -3.39 0.15 -3.76
C PHE A 47 -2.67 -0.40 -4.99
N TYR A 48 -1.40 -0.80 -4.87
CA TYR A 48 -0.64 -1.33 -5.99
C TYR A 48 -0.98 -2.79 -6.33
N ASN A 49 -1.52 -3.56 -5.40
CA ASN A 49 -1.77 -4.98 -5.57
C ASN A 49 -3.24 -5.35 -5.84
N SER A 50 -4.19 -4.42 -5.64
CA SER A 50 -5.60 -4.63 -5.97
C SER A 50 -6.05 -3.66 -7.07
N SER A 51 -6.33 -4.20 -8.26
CA SER A 51 -6.73 -3.41 -9.43
C SER A 51 -8.05 -2.68 -9.21
N THR A 52 -9.00 -3.33 -8.56
CA THR A 52 -10.31 -2.77 -8.23
C THR A 52 -10.17 -1.61 -7.24
N HIS A 53 -9.38 -1.81 -6.19
CA HIS A 53 -9.12 -0.78 -5.20
C HIS A 53 -8.41 0.44 -5.82
N ALA A 54 -7.37 0.21 -6.62
CA ALA A 54 -6.66 1.29 -7.31
C ALA A 54 -7.58 2.12 -8.21
N ALA A 55 -8.46 1.47 -8.97
CA ALA A 55 -9.41 2.15 -9.83
C ALA A 55 -10.38 3.04 -9.04
N ILE A 56 -10.91 2.54 -7.92
CA ILE A 56 -11.84 3.28 -7.06
C ILE A 56 -11.15 4.47 -6.38
N VAL A 57 -9.94 4.28 -5.85
CA VAL A 57 -9.18 5.36 -5.20
C VAL A 57 -8.88 6.47 -6.21
N ASN A 58 -8.36 6.13 -7.39
CA ASN A 58 -8.05 7.12 -8.43
C ASN A 58 -9.31 7.89 -8.87
N ALA A 59 -10.39 7.18 -9.23
CA ALA A 59 -11.61 7.83 -9.68
C ALA A 59 -12.22 8.75 -8.62
N THR A 60 -12.23 8.30 -7.34
CA THR A 60 -12.78 9.10 -6.25
C THR A 60 -11.89 10.31 -5.95
N ALA A 61 -10.56 10.14 -5.95
CA ALA A 61 -9.62 11.24 -5.76
C ALA A 61 -9.75 12.32 -6.83
N ASP A 62 -9.92 11.93 -8.10
CA ASP A 62 -10.17 12.86 -9.21
C ASP A 62 -11.52 13.59 -9.04
N MET A 63 -12.56 12.89 -8.59
CA MET A 63 -13.86 13.53 -8.29
C MET A 63 -13.76 14.56 -7.16
N ILE A 64 -13.01 14.26 -6.10
CA ILE A 64 -12.78 15.19 -4.98
C ILE A 64 -11.98 16.41 -5.45
N ALA A 65 -10.95 16.22 -6.25
CA ALA A 65 -10.12 17.30 -6.76
C ALA A 65 -10.87 18.23 -7.71
N GLY A 66 -11.86 17.70 -8.42
CA GLY A 66 -12.59 18.43 -9.45
C GLY A 66 -11.74 18.72 -10.69
N GLU A 67 -12.34 19.41 -11.65
CA GLU A 67 -11.70 19.70 -12.95
C GLU A 67 -10.72 20.87 -12.87
N SER A 68 -11.08 21.93 -12.14
CA SER A 68 -10.25 23.13 -12.03
C SER A 68 -10.62 23.97 -10.82
N ILE A 69 -9.73 24.91 -10.49
CA ILE A 69 -9.97 25.95 -9.48
C ILE A 69 -9.86 27.29 -10.17
N THR A 70 -10.87 28.10 -9.98
CA THR A 70 -10.93 29.46 -10.55
C THR A 70 -11.10 30.50 -9.44
N VAL A 71 -10.70 31.71 -9.75
CA VAL A 71 -10.96 32.89 -8.90
C VAL A 71 -12.04 33.73 -9.55
N GLU A 72 -13.04 34.09 -8.79
CA GLU A 72 -14.04 35.07 -9.22
C GLU A 72 -13.40 36.45 -9.34
N GLU A 73 -13.81 37.21 -10.36
CA GLU A 73 -13.38 38.57 -10.54
C GLU A 73 -13.91 39.45 -9.37
N THR A 74 -13.04 40.32 -8.88
CA THR A 74 -13.37 41.25 -7.79
C THR A 74 -12.93 42.66 -8.19
N ASP A 75 -13.50 43.68 -7.52
CA ASP A 75 -13.11 45.08 -7.70
C ASP A 75 -11.66 45.36 -7.32
N ASN A 76 -11.06 44.49 -6.50
CA ASN A 76 -9.64 44.55 -6.14
C ASN A 76 -8.80 43.78 -7.15
N LEU A 77 -8.43 44.47 -8.23
CA LEU A 77 -7.67 43.92 -9.34
C LEU A 77 -6.31 43.38 -8.92
N ASP A 78 -5.61 44.02 -7.97
CA ASP A 78 -4.30 43.58 -7.50
C ASP A 78 -4.41 42.26 -6.72
N ALA A 79 -5.41 42.13 -5.87
CA ALA A 79 -5.67 40.88 -5.16
C ALA A 79 -6.05 39.74 -6.13
N TYR A 80 -6.88 40.05 -7.14
CA TYR A 80 -7.26 39.09 -8.17
C TYR A 80 -6.06 38.58 -8.95
N VAL A 81 -5.20 39.47 -9.44
CA VAL A 81 -3.99 39.11 -10.21
C VAL A 81 -3.03 38.29 -9.34
N LYS A 82 -2.83 38.69 -8.07
CA LYS A 82 -1.98 37.96 -7.12
C LYS A 82 -2.50 36.55 -6.88
N LEU A 83 -3.79 36.40 -6.64
CA LEU A 83 -4.41 35.10 -6.39
C LEU A 83 -4.39 34.20 -7.63
N LYS A 84 -4.68 34.77 -8.82
CA LYS A 84 -4.61 34.05 -10.08
C LYS A 84 -3.19 33.54 -10.38
N ARG A 85 -2.17 34.35 -10.07
CA ARG A 85 -0.77 33.91 -10.15
C ARG A 85 -0.46 32.77 -9.20
N PHE A 86 -0.93 32.85 -7.95
CA PHE A 86 -0.75 31.81 -6.94
C PHE A 86 -1.46 30.50 -7.35
N LEU A 87 -2.66 30.56 -7.95
CA LEU A 87 -3.33 29.37 -8.50
C LEU A 87 -2.49 28.72 -9.60
N ALA A 88 -1.88 29.50 -10.46
CA ALA A 88 -1.07 28.97 -11.57
C ALA A 88 0.29 28.42 -11.08
N GLN A 89 0.87 29.01 -10.04
CA GLN A 89 2.16 28.63 -9.47
C GLN A 89 2.13 28.81 -7.96
N ALA A 90 1.80 27.74 -7.25
CA ALA A 90 1.65 27.74 -5.79
C ALA A 90 2.97 27.49 -5.05
N ASN A 91 4.06 27.16 -5.77
CA ASN A 91 5.38 26.93 -5.17
C ASN A 91 6.53 27.16 -6.16
N SER A 92 7.74 27.18 -5.64
CA SER A 92 8.97 27.39 -6.41
C SER A 92 9.31 26.24 -7.38
N LYS A 93 8.63 25.08 -7.28
CA LYS A 93 8.75 23.99 -8.26
C LYS A 93 7.87 24.21 -9.50
N GLY A 94 7.07 25.27 -9.53
CA GLY A 94 6.15 25.57 -10.63
C GLY A 94 4.86 24.75 -10.60
N GLU A 95 4.50 24.14 -9.49
CA GLU A 95 3.25 23.38 -9.36
C GLU A 95 2.06 24.34 -9.22
N SER A 96 0.98 24.09 -9.95
CA SER A 96 -0.28 24.79 -9.75
C SER A 96 -0.96 24.35 -8.45
N LEU A 97 -1.78 25.22 -7.87
CA LEU A 97 -2.56 24.86 -6.68
C LEU A 97 -3.48 23.67 -6.97
N HIS A 98 -4.06 23.59 -8.17
CA HIS A 98 -4.88 22.44 -8.56
C HIS A 98 -4.09 21.12 -8.58
N SER A 99 -2.83 21.13 -9.06
CA SER A 99 -1.96 19.95 -9.00
C SER A 99 -1.70 19.49 -7.56
N ILE A 100 -1.53 20.44 -6.63
CA ILE A 100 -1.37 20.14 -5.21
C ILE A 100 -2.67 19.56 -4.65
N ILE A 101 -3.83 20.13 -5.00
CA ILE A 101 -5.14 19.61 -4.56
C ILE A 101 -5.38 18.20 -5.07
N LYS A 102 -5.00 17.87 -6.29
CA LYS A 102 -5.08 16.47 -6.78
C LYS A 102 -4.30 15.52 -5.90
N LYS A 103 -3.08 15.88 -5.50
CA LYS A 103 -2.25 15.06 -4.61
C LYS A 103 -2.85 14.89 -3.22
N ILE A 104 -3.35 15.97 -2.62
CA ILE A 104 -4.00 15.87 -1.29
C ILE A 104 -5.32 15.11 -1.35
N SER A 105 -6.07 15.21 -2.46
CA SER A 105 -7.30 14.44 -2.66
C SER A 105 -7.00 12.94 -2.78
N PHE A 106 -5.90 12.59 -3.43
CA PHE A 106 -5.42 11.23 -3.52
C PHE A 106 -5.01 10.68 -2.15
N ASP A 107 -4.18 11.40 -1.40
CA ASP A 107 -3.78 10.99 -0.05
C ASP A 107 -4.98 10.92 0.89
N PHE A 108 -5.89 11.89 0.81
CA PHE A 108 -7.12 11.89 1.59
C PHE A 108 -7.97 10.64 1.36
N LYS A 109 -8.06 10.19 0.08
CA LYS A 109 -8.80 8.97 -0.24
C LYS A 109 -8.03 7.72 0.13
N LEU A 110 -6.73 7.66 -0.15
CA LEU A 110 -5.89 6.48 0.10
C LEU A 110 -5.57 6.29 1.58
N GLN A 111 -5.23 7.38 2.28
CA GLN A 111 -4.69 7.36 3.65
C GLN A 111 -5.69 7.86 4.71
N GLY A 112 -6.81 8.44 4.29
CA GLY A 112 -7.77 9.09 5.18
C GLY A 112 -7.32 10.48 5.67
N ALA A 113 -6.16 10.92 5.26
CA ALA A 113 -5.55 12.19 5.66
C ALA A 113 -4.84 12.87 4.51
N TYR A 114 -4.50 14.14 4.69
CA TYR A 114 -3.65 14.89 3.79
C TYR A 114 -2.70 15.78 4.57
N ALA A 115 -1.60 16.19 3.95
CA ALA A 115 -0.69 17.12 4.55
C ALA A 115 -0.09 18.12 3.56
N LEU A 116 0.13 19.33 4.06
CA LEU A 116 0.73 20.42 3.33
C LEU A 116 1.86 21.05 4.14
N ASN A 117 2.96 21.33 3.48
CA ASN A 117 4.00 22.20 4.02
C ASN A 117 3.75 23.62 3.53
N VAL A 118 3.45 24.52 4.45
CA VAL A 118 3.25 25.94 4.22
C VAL A 118 4.55 26.68 4.51
N VAL A 119 5.04 27.41 3.53
CA VAL A 119 6.27 28.20 3.64
C VAL A 119 5.92 29.68 3.68
N TRP A 120 6.37 30.37 4.72
CA TRP A 120 6.19 31.79 4.88
C TRP A 120 7.17 32.61 4.03
N SER A 121 6.76 33.79 3.59
CA SER A 121 7.65 34.78 2.99
C SER A 121 8.80 35.14 3.94
N LYS A 122 9.85 35.76 3.41
CA LYS A 122 11.03 36.15 4.21
C LYS A 122 10.67 37.09 5.36
N ASP A 123 9.71 37.97 5.14
CA ASP A 123 9.19 38.93 6.12
C ASP A 123 8.06 38.36 7.00
N ARG A 124 7.67 37.10 6.79
CA ARG A 124 6.60 36.40 7.55
C ARG A 124 5.21 37.03 7.45
N THR A 125 4.97 37.86 6.46
CA THR A 125 3.69 38.54 6.30
C THR A 125 2.67 37.69 5.56
N GLU A 126 3.12 36.86 4.61
CA GLU A 126 2.25 36.06 3.75
C GLU A 126 2.82 34.66 3.47
N VAL A 127 1.98 33.79 2.94
CA VAL A 127 2.40 32.47 2.45
C VAL A 127 3.08 32.66 1.10
N SER A 128 4.32 32.17 1.00
CA SER A 128 5.11 32.18 -0.23
C SER A 128 4.88 30.95 -1.07
N ASP A 129 4.93 29.76 -0.45
CA ASP A 129 4.86 28.49 -1.14
C ASP A 129 3.99 27.50 -0.34
N ILE A 130 3.33 26.60 -1.09
CA ILE A 130 2.63 25.45 -0.54
C ILE A 130 3.13 24.19 -1.27
N TYR A 131 3.53 23.18 -0.49
CA TYR A 131 3.94 21.89 -1.02
C TYR A 131 3.08 20.77 -0.45
N HIS A 132 2.73 19.81 -1.28
CA HIS A 132 2.19 18.55 -0.81
C HIS A 132 3.26 17.76 -0.06
N VAL A 133 2.90 17.18 1.08
CA VAL A 133 3.74 16.24 1.83
C VAL A 133 3.01 14.90 1.89
N PRO A 134 3.58 13.84 1.31
CA PRO A 134 2.98 12.52 1.34
C PRO A 134 2.72 12.05 2.79
N VAL A 135 1.51 11.60 3.07
CA VAL A 135 1.06 11.24 4.42
C VAL A 135 1.89 10.10 5.02
N GLU A 136 2.32 9.15 4.21
CA GLU A 136 3.17 8.04 4.66
C GLU A 136 4.52 8.49 5.23
N ARG A 137 4.96 9.70 4.89
CA ARG A 137 6.21 10.27 5.40
C ARG A 137 6.08 10.97 6.74
N ILE A 138 4.86 11.16 7.24
CA ILE A 138 4.59 11.94 8.45
C ILE A 138 4.29 11.03 9.63
N ARG A 139 4.85 11.39 10.78
CA ARG A 139 4.41 10.90 12.09
C ARG A 139 4.16 12.07 13.02
N MET A 140 3.18 11.91 13.88
CA MET A 140 2.79 12.90 14.87
C MET A 140 3.82 12.99 15.98
N GLY A 141 4.25 14.18 16.35
CA GLY A 141 4.95 14.42 17.59
C GLY A 141 4.06 14.08 18.79
N LYS A 142 4.66 14.02 19.96
CA LYS A 142 3.89 13.77 21.19
C LYS A 142 2.93 14.93 21.46
N PRO A 143 1.67 14.65 21.79
CA PRO A 143 0.73 15.69 22.10
C PRO A 143 1.13 16.43 23.39
N ASP A 144 0.81 17.71 23.44
CA ASP A 144 0.97 18.54 24.64
C ASP A 144 -0.02 18.14 25.76
N ALA A 145 0.04 18.80 26.89
CA ALA A 145 -0.85 18.55 28.03
C ALA A 145 -2.35 18.77 27.73
N MET A 146 -2.67 19.44 26.61
CA MET A 146 -4.03 19.64 26.12
C MET A 146 -4.40 18.64 25.01
N GLY A 147 -3.54 17.66 24.71
CA GLY A 147 -3.75 16.68 23.66
C GLY A 147 -3.50 17.18 22.23
N ARG A 148 -2.86 18.36 22.05
CA ARG A 148 -2.61 18.95 20.72
C ARG A 148 -1.24 18.54 20.21
N VAL A 149 -1.17 18.16 18.94
CA VAL A 149 0.09 17.93 18.23
C VAL A 149 0.70 19.28 17.84
N THR A 150 1.88 19.56 18.33
CA THR A 150 2.61 20.82 18.07
C THR A 150 3.71 20.68 17.05
N GLU A 151 4.10 19.46 16.71
CA GLU A 151 5.15 19.16 15.73
C GLU A 151 4.89 17.86 15.00
N TYR A 152 5.48 17.75 13.82
CA TYR A 152 5.44 16.56 12.98
C TYR A 152 6.85 16.11 12.66
N HIS A 153 7.03 14.80 12.64
CA HIS A 153 8.26 14.14 12.24
C HIS A 153 8.14 13.64 10.81
N ILE A 154 9.05 14.02 9.94
CA ILE A 154 9.03 13.68 8.51
C ILE A 154 10.24 12.81 8.19
N SER A 155 10.02 11.63 7.64
CA SER A 155 11.08 10.72 7.19
C SER A 155 10.73 10.15 5.82
N SER A 156 11.76 9.87 5.04
CA SER A 156 11.61 9.14 3.77
C SER A 156 11.39 7.65 3.97
N ASP A 157 11.81 7.11 5.11
CA ASP A 157 11.72 5.70 5.43
C ASP A 157 11.52 5.49 6.93
N TRP A 158 10.37 4.95 7.30
CA TRP A 158 10.00 4.65 8.68
C TRP A 158 10.38 3.23 9.11
N SER A 159 10.83 2.38 8.20
CA SER A 159 11.33 1.04 8.52
C SER A 159 12.67 1.08 9.25
N ASN A 160 13.48 2.12 8.98
CA ASN A 160 14.80 2.30 9.57
C ASN A 160 15.05 3.73 10.07
N VAL A 161 14.39 4.09 11.14
CA VAL A 161 14.48 5.43 11.77
C VAL A 161 15.90 5.76 12.26
N ARG A 162 16.73 4.75 12.56
CA ARG A 162 18.12 4.98 13.03
C ARG A 162 19.01 5.55 11.92
N GLN A 163 18.83 5.09 10.71
CA GLN A 163 19.58 5.58 9.55
C GLN A 163 18.91 6.83 8.95
N ASN A 164 17.57 6.87 8.93
CA ASN A 164 16.78 7.95 8.36
C ASN A 164 16.17 8.80 9.49
N LYS A 165 17.01 9.61 10.15
CA LYS A 165 16.53 10.48 11.24
C LYS A 165 15.44 11.42 10.73
N PRO A 166 14.26 11.44 11.37
CA PRO A 166 13.18 12.31 10.96
C PRO A 166 13.55 13.79 11.12
N GLN A 167 13.12 14.60 10.17
CA GLN A 167 13.11 16.05 10.30
C GLN A 167 11.90 16.48 11.13
N ILE A 168 12.10 17.32 12.12
CA ILE A 168 11.03 17.87 12.94
C ILE A 168 10.58 19.20 12.34
N VAL A 169 9.28 19.34 12.10
CA VAL A 169 8.66 20.55 11.55
C VAL A 169 7.45 20.92 12.42
N PRO A 170 7.28 22.18 12.82
CA PRO A 170 6.17 22.60 13.67
C PRO A 170 4.83 22.45 12.95
N ALA A 171 3.78 22.26 13.74
CA ALA A 171 2.41 22.35 13.27
C ALA A 171 2.08 23.78 12.84
N PHE A 172 1.30 23.93 11.78
CA PHE A 172 0.89 25.23 11.29
C PHE A 172 0.03 25.96 12.32
N ASN A 173 0.43 27.20 12.60
CA ASN A 173 -0.33 28.12 13.45
C ASN A 173 -0.30 29.52 12.81
N VAL A 174 -1.45 30.06 12.48
CA VAL A 174 -1.56 31.38 11.84
C VAL A 174 -0.99 32.50 12.70
N ASN A 175 -1.00 32.32 14.03
CA ASN A 175 -0.51 33.31 15.01
C ASN A 175 0.97 33.16 15.36
N ASP A 176 1.59 32.02 14.96
CA ASP A 176 3.02 31.78 15.16
C ASP A 176 3.71 31.58 13.81
N ARG A 177 4.43 32.60 13.39
CA ARG A 177 5.17 32.62 12.12
C ARG A 177 6.69 32.64 12.31
N THR A 178 7.15 32.22 13.49
CA THR A 178 8.60 32.22 13.82
C THR A 178 9.39 31.28 12.93
N ASN A 179 8.83 30.11 12.65
CA ASN A 179 9.42 29.13 11.74
C ASN A 179 9.12 29.45 10.27
N PRO A 180 10.09 29.23 9.36
CA PRO A 180 9.89 29.48 7.94
C PRO A 180 8.84 28.59 7.30
N ASN A 181 8.68 27.40 7.80
CA ASN A 181 7.75 26.40 7.30
C ASN A 181 7.03 25.69 8.45
N ALA A 182 5.83 25.26 8.15
CA ALA A 182 4.98 24.55 9.10
C ALA A 182 4.08 23.56 8.36
N ILE A 183 3.67 22.50 9.03
CA ILE A 183 2.83 21.44 8.46
C ILE A 183 1.37 21.64 8.87
N ILE A 184 0.49 21.60 7.88
CA ILE A 184 -0.94 21.33 8.08
C ILE A 184 -1.14 19.84 7.88
N TYR A 185 -1.74 19.17 8.85
CA TYR A 185 -2.19 17.79 8.73
C TYR A 185 -3.65 17.72 9.18
N ASP A 186 -4.50 17.17 8.34
CA ASP A 186 -5.90 16.94 8.67
C ASP A 186 -6.46 15.76 7.85
N GLY A 187 -7.71 15.38 8.09
CA GLY A 187 -8.32 14.25 7.36
C GLY A 187 -9.69 13.85 7.87
N MET A 188 -10.12 12.66 7.51
CA MET A 188 -11.42 12.12 7.86
C MET A 188 -11.56 11.90 9.35
N TYR A 189 -12.74 12.17 9.90
CA TYR A 189 -13.05 11.74 11.26
C TYR A 189 -12.98 10.22 11.34
N SER A 190 -12.18 9.71 12.26
CA SER A 190 -11.95 8.29 12.43
C SER A 190 -12.29 7.86 13.85
N PRO A 191 -13.40 7.15 14.06
CA PRO A 191 -13.78 6.66 15.39
C PRO A 191 -12.66 5.85 16.04
N ASN A 192 -12.47 6.03 17.35
CA ASN A 192 -11.45 5.35 18.15
C ASN A 192 -9.98 5.66 17.78
N MET A 193 -9.74 6.65 16.89
CA MET A 193 -8.42 7.18 16.61
C MET A 193 -8.32 8.56 17.29
N GLN A 194 -7.18 8.84 17.93
CA GLN A 194 -6.98 10.11 18.62
C GLN A 194 -6.26 11.14 17.75
N LEU A 195 -5.23 10.72 17.05
CA LEU A 195 -4.33 11.61 16.32
C LEU A 195 -4.34 11.30 14.82
N TYR A 196 -4.14 10.02 14.46
CA TYR A 196 -4.11 9.61 13.07
C TYR A 196 -5.52 9.47 12.49
N LYS A 197 -5.57 9.41 11.18
CA LYS A 197 -6.79 9.23 10.41
C LYS A 197 -6.71 7.91 9.64
N VAL A 198 -7.85 7.29 9.46
CA VAL A 198 -7.95 6.07 8.63
C VAL A 198 -8.89 6.34 7.45
N PRO A 199 -8.65 5.71 6.31
CA PRO A 199 -9.52 5.87 5.16
C PRO A 199 -10.90 5.25 5.41
N ASP A 200 -11.90 5.74 4.68
CA ASP A 200 -13.29 5.28 4.76
C ASP A 200 -13.49 3.82 4.33
N TYR A 201 -12.57 3.29 3.52
CA TYR A 201 -12.60 1.91 3.04
C TYR A 201 -11.90 0.90 3.96
N VAL A 202 -11.46 1.31 5.17
CA VAL A 202 -10.72 0.41 6.08
C VAL A 202 -11.41 -0.93 6.32
N ALA A 203 -12.75 -0.94 6.37
CA ALA A 203 -13.55 -2.16 6.50
C ALA A 203 -13.46 -3.08 5.26
N ALA A 204 -13.09 -2.55 4.10
CA ALA A 204 -12.95 -3.29 2.86
C ALA A 204 -11.52 -3.81 2.61
N CYS A 205 -10.54 -3.54 3.50
CA CYS A 205 -9.15 -3.98 3.30
C CYS A 205 -9.01 -5.48 3.09
N ASN A 206 -9.82 -6.31 3.78
CA ASN A 206 -9.83 -7.77 3.56
C ASN A 206 -10.28 -8.14 2.13
N TRP A 207 -11.20 -7.39 1.54
CA TRP A 207 -11.62 -7.62 0.16
C TRP A 207 -10.55 -7.24 -0.84
N CYS A 208 -9.79 -6.17 -0.57
CA CYS A 208 -8.62 -5.80 -1.37
C CYS A 208 -7.54 -6.89 -1.32
N LEU A 209 -7.29 -7.48 -0.14
CA LEU A 209 -6.38 -8.62 0.00
C LEU A 209 -6.87 -9.87 -0.75
N ILE A 210 -8.18 -10.13 -0.75
CA ILE A 210 -8.78 -11.23 -1.51
C ILE A 210 -8.59 -11.00 -3.02
N ASP A 211 -8.86 -9.78 -3.52
CA ASP A 211 -8.65 -9.41 -4.93
C ASP A 211 -7.19 -9.67 -5.36
N GLN A 212 -6.22 -9.24 -4.55
CA GLN A 212 -4.81 -9.55 -4.74
C GLN A 212 -4.55 -11.07 -4.80
N LYS A 213 -5.06 -11.83 -3.84
CA LYS A 213 -4.84 -13.28 -3.77
C LYS A 213 -5.48 -14.04 -4.93
N ILE A 214 -6.62 -13.58 -5.41
CA ILE A 214 -7.25 -14.15 -6.61
C ILE A 214 -6.36 -13.91 -7.84
N ALA A 215 -5.82 -12.69 -7.99
CA ALA A 215 -4.92 -12.38 -9.09
C ALA A 215 -3.63 -13.23 -9.03
N GLU A 216 -3.00 -13.34 -7.85
CA GLU A 216 -1.82 -14.19 -7.61
C GLU A 216 -2.12 -15.67 -7.93
N TYR A 217 -3.28 -16.17 -7.49
CA TYR A 217 -3.71 -17.55 -7.77
C TYR A 217 -3.87 -17.83 -9.27
N HIS A 218 -4.56 -16.93 -9.99
CA HIS A 218 -4.73 -17.08 -11.42
C HIS A 218 -3.41 -16.98 -12.17
N LEU A 219 -2.53 -16.04 -11.78
CA LEU A 219 -1.20 -15.91 -12.38
C LEU A 219 -0.38 -17.18 -12.15
N ALA A 220 -0.34 -17.69 -10.92
CA ALA A 220 0.35 -18.93 -10.59
C ALA A 220 -0.22 -20.13 -11.37
N ASN A 221 -1.54 -20.19 -11.56
CA ASN A 221 -2.15 -21.24 -12.39
C ASN A 221 -1.76 -21.12 -13.87
N ILE A 222 -1.68 -19.92 -14.41
CA ILE A 222 -1.23 -19.67 -15.79
C ILE A 222 0.24 -20.04 -15.94
N GLU A 223 1.11 -19.59 -15.02
CA GLU A 223 2.55 -19.85 -15.04
C GLU A 223 2.86 -21.34 -14.85
N ASN A 224 2.14 -22.00 -13.96
CA ASN A 224 2.31 -23.43 -13.68
C ASN A 224 1.43 -24.35 -14.57
N GLY A 225 0.69 -23.76 -15.50
CA GLY A 225 -0.11 -24.50 -16.47
C GLY A 225 -1.29 -25.22 -15.89
N PHE A 226 -2.25 -24.54 -15.32
CA PHE A 226 -3.50 -25.08 -14.79
C PHE A 226 -3.37 -26.34 -13.89
N SER A 227 -4.36 -26.64 -13.09
CA SER A 227 -4.38 -27.82 -12.22
C SER A 227 -3.97 -29.11 -12.96
N ALA A 228 -3.26 -30.01 -12.27
CA ALA A 228 -2.81 -31.27 -12.82
C ALA A 228 -3.89 -31.91 -13.68
N SER A 229 -3.63 -31.98 -14.98
CA SER A 229 -4.56 -32.57 -15.94
C SER A 229 -4.43 -34.09 -16.04
N MET A 230 -3.41 -34.66 -15.39
CA MET A 230 -3.08 -36.05 -15.52
C MET A 230 -2.39 -36.60 -14.27
N PHE A 231 -2.85 -37.74 -13.82
CA PHE A 231 -2.21 -38.53 -12.77
C PHE A 231 -1.54 -39.75 -13.42
N ILE A 232 -0.23 -39.94 -13.25
CA ILE A 232 0.51 -41.07 -13.74
C ILE A 232 1.04 -41.87 -12.56
N ASN A 233 0.60 -43.13 -12.47
CA ASN A 233 1.09 -44.07 -11.48
C ASN A 233 1.98 -45.13 -12.11
N PHE A 234 3.22 -45.21 -11.69
CA PHE A 234 4.14 -46.27 -12.13
C PHE A 234 4.09 -47.42 -11.12
N SER A 235 3.65 -48.61 -11.60
CA SER A 235 3.45 -49.81 -10.77
C SER A 235 4.65 -50.74 -10.74
N ASN A 236 5.79 -50.34 -11.30
CA ASN A 236 6.97 -51.21 -11.50
C ASN A 236 7.96 -51.23 -10.30
N GLY A 237 7.49 -50.95 -9.14
CA GLY A 237 8.32 -50.83 -7.94
C GLY A 237 8.62 -49.38 -7.57
N VAL A 238 9.11 -49.18 -6.34
CA VAL A 238 9.50 -47.86 -5.84
C VAL A 238 10.96 -47.61 -6.21
N PRO A 239 11.26 -46.69 -7.15
CA PRO A 239 12.62 -46.40 -7.54
C PRO A 239 13.39 -45.72 -6.39
N SER A 240 14.71 -45.78 -6.47
CA SER A 240 15.58 -45.05 -5.54
C SER A 240 15.30 -43.55 -5.62
N SER A 241 15.67 -42.79 -4.60
CA SER A 241 15.49 -41.36 -4.58
C SER A 241 16.17 -40.62 -5.76
N GLU A 242 17.24 -41.18 -6.28
CA GLU A 242 18.00 -40.67 -7.43
C GLU A 242 17.26 -40.91 -8.75
N GLU A 243 16.72 -42.09 -8.93
CA GLU A 243 15.90 -42.46 -10.11
C GLU A 243 14.59 -41.70 -10.17
N ARG A 244 13.91 -41.48 -9.03
CA ARG A 244 12.72 -40.59 -8.92
C ARG A 244 13.04 -39.21 -9.45
N ARG A 245 14.13 -38.63 -8.97
CA ARG A 245 14.56 -37.28 -9.37
C ARG A 245 14.90 -37.19 -10.86
N GLN A 246 15.47 -38.27 -11.45
CA GLN A 246 15.72 -38.29 -12.87
C GLN A 246 14.43 -38.40 -13.71
N VAL A 247 13.44 -39.17 -13.25
CA VAL A 247 12.12 -39.28 -13.90
C VAL A 247 11.37 -37.96 -13.78
N GLU A 248 11.31 -37.36 -12.59
CA GLU A 248 10.69 -36.07 -12.36
C GLU A 248 11.32 -34.98 -13.25
N ASN A 249 12.66 -34.89 -13.29
CA ASN A 249 13.36 -33.94 -14.13
C ASN A 249 13.14 -34.20 -15.66
N SER A 250 13.00 -35.43 -16.05
CA SER A 250 12.77 -35.78 -17.46
C SER A 250 11.35 -35.43 -17.90
N ILE A 251 10.39 -35.56 -17.00
CA ILE A 251 9.00 -35.20 -17.24
C ILE A 251 8.86 -33.67 -17.17
N ALA A 252 9.43 -33.02 -16.18
CA ALA A 252 9.48 -31.56 -16.08
C ALA A 252 10.03 -30.95 -17.38
N ARG A 253 11.19 -31.41 -17.87
CA ARG A 253 11.77 -30.94 -19.15
C ARG A 253 10.90 -31.13 -20.38
N LYS A 254 10.06 -32.17 -20.40
CA LYS A 254 9.17 -32.46 -21.56
C LYS A 254 7.88 -31.65 -21.52
N PHE A 255 7.45 -31.23 -20.31
CA PHE A 255 6.17 -30.58 -20.09
C PHE A 255 6.29 -29.11 -19.58
N GLU A 256 7.49 -28.67 -19.21
CA GLU A 256 7.81 -27.26 -18.92
C GLU A 256 8.09 -26.53 -20.24
N GLY A 257 7.11 -25.78 -20.69
CA GLY A 257 7.23 -24.84 -21.81
C GLY A 257 5.91 -24.15 -22.04
N SER A 258 5.92 -22.89 -22.43
CA SER A 258 4.77 -21.99 -22.56
C SER A 258 3.61 -22.43 -23.43
N GLY A 259 3.61 -23.70 -23.90
CA GLY A 259 2.54 -24.32 -24.66
C GLY A 259 2.00 -25.62 -24.05
N ASN A 260 2.58 -26.16 -22.97
CA ASN A 260 2.18 -27.43 -22.36
C ASN A 260 1.73 -27.25 -20.93
N ALA A 261 0.67 -26.52 -20.74
CA ALA A 261 0.08 -26.18 -19.48
C ALA A 261 -0.75 -27.34 -18.91
N GLY A 262 -0.12 -28.28 -18.24
CA GLY A 262 -0.81 -29.32 -17.49
C GLY A 262 0.13 -29.99 -16.51
N LYS A 263 -0.06 -29.82 -15.21
CA LYS A 263 0.73 -30.53 -14.20
C LYS A 263 0.38 -31.99 -14.19
N THR A 264 1.39 -32.84 -14.44
CA THR A 264 1.30 -34.27 -14.31
C THR A 264 1.69 -34.68 -12.89
N VAL A 265 0.80 -35.30 -12.14
CA VAL A 265 1.14 -35.91 -10.85
C VAL A 265 1.68 -37.32 -11.11
N ILE A 266 2.87 -37.59 -10.58
CA ILE A 266 3.56 -38.88 -10.79
C ILE A 266 3.60 -39.60 -9.45
N THR A 267 3.17 -40.83 -9.42
CA THR A 267 3.28 -41.71 -8.26
C THR A 267 3.95 -43.03 -8.64
N PHE A 268 4.60 -43.64 -7.66
CA PHE A 268 5.26 -44.93 -7.79
C PHE A 268 4.65 -45.89 -6.78
N SER A 269 4.31 -47.11 -7.17
CA SER A 269 3.79 -48.15 -6.29
C SER A 269 4.52 -49.48 -6.45
N ASP A 270 4.53 -50.28 -5.39
CA ASP A 270 5.21 -51.61 -5.38
C ASP A 270 4.36 -52.73 -5.98
N ASP A 271 3.19 -52.46 -6.50
CA ASP A 271 2.30 -53.50 -7.03
C ASP A 271 2.69 -53.87 -8.45
N LYS A 272 3.54 -54.90 -8.53
CA LYS A 272 4.09 -55.43 -9.82
C LYS A 272 3.05 -56.01 -10.77
N ASN A 273 1.80 -56.19 -10.35
CA ASN A 273 0.73 -56.77 -11.16
C ASN A 273 -0.18 -55.73 -11.83
N ARG A 274 0.07 -54.44 -11.63
CA ARG A 274 -0.74 -53.37 -12.27
C ARG A 274 0.06 -52.67 -13.37
N THR A 275 -0.58 -52.54 -14.52
CA THR A 275 -0.09 -51.64 -15.59
C THR A 275 -0.13 -50.20 -15.11
N PRO A 276 0.78 -49.32 -15.55
CA PRO A 276 0.72 -47.90 -15.29
C PRO A 276 -0.66 -47.35 -15.65
N GLU A 277 -1.30 -46.68 -14.69
CA GLU A 277 -2.62 -46.08 -14.86
C GLU A 277 -2.49 -44.59 -15.06
N ILE A 278 -3.09 -44.10 -16.13
CA ILE A 278 -3.15 -42.66 -16.44
C ILE A 278 -4.59 -42.24 -16.27
N VAL A 279 -4.86 -41.41 -15.26
CA VAL A 279 -6.20 -40.89 -14.98
C VAL A 279 -6.21 -39.40 -15.28
N PRO A 280 -7.02 -38.92 -16.24
CA PRO A 280 -7.25 -37.51 -16.40
C PRO A 280 -8.04 -36.96 -15.19
N ILE A 281 -7.62 -35.83 -14.67
CA ILE A 281 -8.35 -35.13 -13.60
C ILE A 281 -9.27 -34.11 -14.30
N SER A 282 -10.57 -34.33 -14.20
CA SER A 282 -11.61 -33.45 -14.76
C SER A 282 -12.01 -32.35 -13.76
#